data_3ed0bd6be48dfda2e39869262132fd7a
#
_entry.id   3ed0bd6be48dfda2e39869262132fd7a
#
_cell.length_a   1.000
_cell.length_b   1.000
_cell.length_c   1.000
_cell.angle_alpha   90.00
_cell.angle_beta   90.00
_cell.angle_gamma   90.00
#
_symmetry.space_group_name_H-M   'P 1'
#
loop_
_entity.id
_entity.type
_entity.pdbx_description
1 polymer ?
#
loop_
_entity_poly.entity_id
_entity_poly.type
_entity_poly.pdbx_seq_one_letter_code
_entity_poly.pdbx_strand_id
1 'polypeptide(L)'
;MLSELAVRTGIKVFFWVVLGMSITANLFLSATVLFKGTVVQTTLTPPEIRRSMTVSNIAFSKEYLEEMAPYTAYLLLNVTPKTVDYQNSQLLKIVAPDYKDALEKELSLNALWIKKNNVSTTFSATEATADTSDNTVSIRGVFEVKRNNTVVEQKDRELLISFKNNYGTLQLLSIKEVQKRVTKAEPANQEESEVKTEDVEISKTTSEFKGGN
;
A
#
# COMPACT_ATOMS: atom_id res chain seq x y z
N MET A 1 -29.29 64.35 -20.66
CA MET A 1 -30.20 63.19 -20.54
C MET A 1 -29.73 61.97 -21.32
N LEU A 2 -29.35 62.10 -22.60
CA LEU A 2 -28.84 60.96 -23.42
C LEU A 2 -27.48 60.38 -22.93
N SER A 3 -26.60 61.23 -22.39
CA SER A 3 -25.28 60.81 -21.89
C SER A 3 -25.36 59.93 -20.60
N GLU A 4 -26.29 60.21 -19.70
CA GLU A 4 -26.47 59.43 -18.48
C GLU A 4 -27.09 58.05 -18.76
N LEU A 5 -27.98 57.97 -19.74
CA LEU A 5 -28.55 56.68 -20.17
C LEU A 5 -27.51 55.82 -20.84
N ALA A 6 -26.62 56.38 -21.66
CA ALA A 6 -25.52 55.67 -22.30
C ALA A 6 -24.52 55.09 -21.26
N VAL A 7 -24.18 55.88 -20.24
CA VAL A 7 -23.28 55.46 -19.16
C VAL A 7 -23.91 54.34 -18.32
N ARG A 8 -25.19 54.46 -17.95
CA ARG A 8 -25.89 53.40 -17.20
C ARG A 8 -26.02 52.10 -17.97
N THR A 9 -26.26 52.19 -19.29
CA THR A 9 -26.31 51.00 -20.15
C THR A 9 -24.93 50.36 -20.31
N GLY A 10 -23.88 51.19 -20.49
CA GLY A 10 -22.51 50.71 -20.56
C GLY A 10 -22.06 49.96 -19.28
N ILE A 11 -22.40 50.50 -18.10
CA ILE A 11 -22.08 49.84 -16.82
C ILE A 11 -22.81 48.50 -16.70
N LYS A 12 -24.09 48.43 -17.11
CA LYS A 12 -24.81 47.14 -17.07
C LYS A 12 -24.21 46.10 -18.01
N VAL A 13 -23.87 46.49 -19.24
CA VAL A 13 -23.22 45.60 -20.20
C VAL A 13 -21.87 45.13 -19.67
N PHE A 14 -21.06 46.04 -19.12
CA PHE A 14 -19.80 45.69 -18.52
C PHE A 14 -19.96 44.66 -17.37
N PHE A 15 -20.94 44.87 -16.51
CA PHE A 15 -21.25 43.94 -15.42
C PHE A 15 -21.64 42.55 -15.91
N TRP A 16 -22.46 42.46 -16.96
CA TRP A 16 -22.85 41.20 -17.58
C TRP A 16 -21.67 40.46 -18.24
N VAL A 17 -20.76 41.20 -18.88
CA VAL A 17 -19.55 40.65 -19.51
C VAL A 17 -18.60 40.08 -18.42
N VAL A 18 -18.38 40.84 -17.34
CA VAL A 18 -17.53 40.37 -16.22
C VAL A 18 -18.13 39.14 -15.54
N LEU A 19 -19.45 39.13 -15.34
CA LEU A 19 -20.15 37.98 -14.76
C LEU A 19 -20.05 36.75 -15.66
N GLY A 20 -20.26 36.91 -16.96
CA GLY A 20 -20.11 35.81 -17.93
C GLY A 20 -18.68 35.25 -17.97
N MET A 21 -17.67 36.12 -17.92
CA MET A 21 -16.27 35.73 -17.90
C MET A 21 -15.90 34.98 -16.60
N SER A 22 -16.46 35.38 -15.46
CA SER A 22 -16.29 34.71 -14.20
C SER A 22 -16.90 33.30 -14.18
N ILE A 23 -18.11 33.15 -14.75
CA ILE A 23 -18.79 31.84 -14.84
C ILE A 23 -18.02 30.90 -15.76
N THR A 24 -17.55 31.37 -16.91
CA THR A 24 -16.75 30.54 -17.83
C THR A 24 -15.42 30.13 -17.25
N ALA A 25 -14.74 31.02 -16.51
CA ALA A 25 -13.49 30.68 -15.79
C ALA A 25 -13.72 29.60 -14.73
N ASN A 26 -14.80 29.69 -13.95
CA ASN A 26 -15.14 28.68 -12.94
C ASN A 26 -15.51 27.33 -13.57
N LEU A 27 -16.24 27.30 -14.66
CA LEU A 27 -16.56 26.08 -15.40
C LEU A 27 -15.29 25.41 -15.95
N PHE A 28 -14.36 26.20 -16.49
CA PHE A 28 -13.09 25.69 -17.00
C PHE A 28 -12.22 25.12 -15.86
N LEU A 29 -12.17 25.81 -14.71
CA LEU A 29 -11.45 25.35 -13.54
C LEU A 29 -12.05 24.06 -12.99
N SER A 30 -13.38 23.98 -12.90
CA SER A 30 -14.08 22.77 -12.45
C SER A 30 -13.85 21.59 -13.40
N ALA A 31 -13.86 21.82 -14.71
CA ALA A 31 -13.55 20.80 -15.69
C ALA A 31 -12.12 20.28 -15.54
N THR A 32 -11.12 21.17 -15.34
CA THR A 32 -9.73 20.76 -15.13
C THR A 32 -9.53 19.93 -13.87
N VAL A 33 -10.29 20.19 -12.80
CA VAL A 33 -10.26 19.39 -11.56
C VAL A 33 -10.89 18.01 -11.78
N LEU A 34 -12.00 17.92 -12.51
CA LEU A 34 -12.67 16.66 -12.82
C LEU A 34 -11.86 15.77 -13.77
N PHE A 35 -11.13 16.38 -14.73
CA PHE A 35 -10.27 15.63 -15.67
C PHE A 35 -8.85 15.34 -15.11
N LYS A 36 -8.39 16.05 -14.12
CA LYS A 36 -7.23 15.64 -13.34
C LYS A 36 -7.66 14.51 -12.43
N GLY A 37 -7.72 13.29 -12.98
CA GLY A 37 -7.73 12.10 -12.15
C GLY A 37 -6.61 12.25 -11.12
N THR A 38 -6.94 12.13 -9.84
CA THR A 38 -5.99 12.15 -8.74
C THR A 38 -5.03 10.98 -8.98
N VAL A 39 -3.96 11.23 -9.71
CA VAL A 39 -2.82 10.34 -9.70
C VAL A 39 -2.23 10.50 -8.30
N VAL A 40 -2.63 9.62 -7.40
CA VAL A 40 -1.90 9.44 -6.15
C VAL A 40 -0.53 8.90 -6.57
N GLN A 41 0.39 9.79 -6.87
CA GLN A 41 1.79 9.47 -6.91
C GLN A 41 2.19 9.19 -5.46
N THR A 42 2.14 7.92 -5.09
CA THR A 42 2.90 7.47 -3.93
C THR A 42 4.37 7.61 -4.34
N THR A 43 4.93 8.77 -4.06
CA THR A 43 6.38 8.99 -4.20
C THR A 43 7.03 8.09 -3.18
N LEU A 44 7.55 6.95 -3.64
CA LEU A 44 8.49 6.20 -2.86
C LEU A 44 9.75 7.04 -2.82
N THR A 45 9.95 7.75 -1.76
CA THR A 45 11.29 8.12 -1.35
C THR A 45 11.96 6.81 -0.94
N PRO A 46 13.08 6.40 -1.60
CA PRO A 46 13.91 5.35 -1.02
C PRO A 46 14.14 5.73 0.43
N PRO A 47 14.11 4.78 1.37
CA PRO A 47 14.31 5.10 2.76
C PRO A 47 15.61 5.93 2.86
N GLU A 48 15.46 7.22 3.14
CA GLU A 48 16.61 8.03 3.52
C GLU A 48 17.17 7.35 4.75
N ILE A 49 18.42 6.92 4.70
CA ILE A 49 19.13 6.35 5.85
C ILE A 49 19.22 7.48 6.89
N ARG A 50 18.16 7.61 7.69
CA ARG A 50 18.02 8.65 8.72
C ARG A 50 18.68 8.26 10.03
N ARG A 51 19.10 7.00 10.15
CA ARG A 51 19.74 6.43 11.34
C ARG A 51 20.99 5.67 10.94
N SER A 52 22.00 5.66 11.81
CA SER A 52 23.17 4.82 11.62
C SER A 52 22.76 3.36 11.67
N MET A 53 22.77 2.70 10.53
CA MET A 53 22.46 1.28 10.41
C MET A 53 23.76 0.50 10.48
N THR A 54 23.82 -0.48 11.37
CA THR A 54 24.96 -1.37 11.46
C THR A 54 24.56 -2.73 10.88
N VAL A 55 25.24 -3.11 9.82
CA VAL A 55 25.17 -4.46 9.26
C VAL A 55 26.50 -5.12 9.53
N SER A 56 26.48 -6.18 10.30
CA SER A 56 27.65 -7.01 10.53
C SER A 56 27.47 -8.37 9.86
N ASN A 57 28.57 -9.11 9.70
CA ASN A 57 28.51 -10.48 9.16
C ASN A 57 27.69 -11.43 10.04
N ILE A 58 27.37 -11.02 11.26
CA ILE A 58 26.75 -11.88 12.28
C ILE A 58 25.32 -11.42 12.61
N ALA A 59 25.04 -10.10 12.60
CA ALA A 59 23.75 -9.58 13.05
C ALA A 59 23.33 -8.31 12.28
N PHE A 60 22.03 -8.11 12.19
CA PHE A 60 21.42 -6.85 11.73
C PHE A 60 21.01 -6.00 12.92
N SER A 61 21.12 -4.68 12.80
CA SER A 61 20.55 -3.79 13.79
C SER A 61 19.02 -3.80 13.71
N LYS A 62 18.39 -3.46 14.83
CA LYS A 62 16.93 -3.35 14.92
C LYS A 62 16.40 -2.36 13.90
N GLU A 63 17.04 -1.21 13.78
CA GLU A 63 16.69 -0.14 12.87
C GLU A 63 16.74 -0.60 11.40
N TYR A 64 17.76 -1.40 11.05
CA TYR A 64 17.87 -1.95 9.70
C TYR A 64 16.73 -2.91 9.35
N LEU A 65 16.36 -3.78 10.28
CA LEU A 65 15.23 -4.68 10.09
C LEU A 65 13.90 -3.93 10.00
N GLU A 66 13.70 -2.91 10.86
CA GLU A 66 12.50 -2.06 10.86
C GLU A 66 12.35 -1.21 9.58
N GLU A 67 13.42 -0.93 8.85
CA GLU A 67 13.38 -0.25 7.55
C GLU A 67 13.20 -1.25 6.38
N MET A 68 13.85 -2.41 6.46
CA MET A 68 13.79 -3.39 5.38
C MET A 68 12.45 -4.14 5.30
N ALA A 69 11.79 -4.33 6.43
CA ALA A 69 10.53 -5.05 6.45
C ALA A 69 9.38 -4.25 5.80
N PRO A 70 9.15 -2.96 6.08
CA PRO A 70 8.19 -2.14 5.33
C PRO A 70 8.49 -2.07 3.83
N TYR A 71 9.76 -2.01 3.44
CA TYR A 71 10.16 -2.06 2.04
C TYR A 71 9.76 -3.40 1.38
N THR A 72 9.99 -4.52 2.08
CA THR A 72 9.57 -5.84 1.62
C THR A 72 8.05 -5.94 1.48
N ALA A 73 7.31 -5.48 2.49
CA ALA A 73 5.85 -5.41 2.45
C ALA A 73 5.35 -4.51 1.31
N TYR A 74 6.03 -3.40 1.04
CA TYR A 74 5.72 -2.53 -0.08
C TYR A 74 5.87 -3.25 -1.43
N LEU A 75 6.98 -3.92 -1.66
CA LEU A 75 7.19 -4.67 -2.91
C LEU A 75 6.14 -5.76 -3.12
N LEU A 76 5.68 -6.38 -2.05
CA LEU A 76 4.69 -7.45 -2.09
C LEU A 76 3.26 -6.95 -2.29
N LEU A 77 2.86 -5.88 -1.58
CA LEU A 77 1.45 -5.51 -1.40
C LEU A 77 1.05 -4.20 -2.10
N ASN A 78 2.00 -3.35 -2.53
CA ASN A 78 1.67 -2.08 -3.19
C ASN A 78 1.81 -2.24 -4.70
N VAL A 79 0.93 -3.02 -5.31
CA VAL A 79 1.05 -3.43 -6.71
C VAL A 79 -0.15 -2.97 -7.55
N THR A 80 0.12 -2.73 -8.81
CA THR A 80 -0.88 -2.43 -9.84
C THR A 80 -0.73 -3.40 -11.01
N PRO A 81 -1.70 -3.51 -11.92
CA PRO A 81 -1.57 -4.34 -13.11
C PRO A 81 -0.33 -4.04 -13.96
N LYS A 82 0.18 -2.80 -13.88
CA LYS A 82 1.36 -2.36 -14.64
C LYS A 82 2.69 -2.59 -13.92
N THR A 83 2.68 -2.60 -12.58
CA THR A 83 3.91 -2.63 -11.77
C THR A 83 4.20 -3.98 -11.15
N VAL A 84 3.20 -4.87 -11.08
CA VAL A 84 3.29 -6.14 -10.33
C VAL A 84 4.48 -7.01 -10.77
N ASP A 85 4.74 -7.14 -12.07
CA ASP A 85 5.86 -7.97 -12.55
C ASP A 85 7.21 -7.39 -12.14
N TYR A 86 7.36 -6.06 -12.25
CA TYR A 86 8.58 -5.38 -11.84
C TYR A 86 8.82 -5.52 -10.34
N GLN A 87 7.81 -5.26 -9.51
CA GLN A 87 7.91 -5.36 -8.06
C GLN A 87 8.20 -6.78 -7.60
N ASN A 88 7.54 -7.78 -8.18
CA ASN A 88 7.84 -9.19 -7.96
C ASN A 88 9.30 -9.52 -8.29
N SER A 89 9.81 -9.02 -9.41
CA SER A 89 11.20 -9.24 -9.81
C SER A 89 12.20 -8.61 -8.82
N GLN A 90 11.88 -7.46 -8.23
CA GLN A 90 12.71 -6.82 -7.20
C GLN A 90 12.66 -7.61 -5.89
N LEU A 91 11.46 -8.05 -5.49
CA LEU A 91 11.29 -8.87 -4.29
C LEU A 91 12.10 -10.17 -4.38
N LEU A 92 12.02 -10.89 -5.50
CA LEU A 92 12.74 -12.15 -5.72
C LEU A 92 14.27 -12.02 -5.67
N LYS A 93 14.82 -10.81 -5.80
CA LYS A 93 16.27 -10.59 -5.65
C LYS A 93 16.77 -10.72 -4.21
N ILE A 94 15.90 -10.44 -3.24
CA ILE A 94 16.24 -10.47 -1.82
C ILE A 94 15.77 -11.75 -1.13
N VAL A 95 15.13 -12.66 -1.85
CA VAL A 95 14.59 -13.93 -1.30
C VAL A 95 15.69 -14.98 -1.17
N ALA A 96 15.68 -15.70 -0.05
CA ALA A 96 16.55 -16.84 0.16
C ALA A 96 16.29 -17.95 -0.89
N PRO A 97 17.32 -18.64 -1.38
CA PRO A 97 17.15 -19.66 -2.43
C PRO A 97 16.12 -20.73 -2.09
N ASP A 98 16.07 -21.15 -0.83
CA ASP A 98 15.18 -22.22 -0.35
C ASP A 98 13.69 -21.83 -0.39
N TYR A 99 13.39 -20.54 -0.36
CA TYR A 99 12.01 -20.00 -0.37
C TYR A 99 11.61 -19.46 -1.75
N LYS A 100 12.57 -19.25 -2.63
CA LYS A 100 12.39 -18.50 -3.89
C LYS A 100 11.36 -19.14 -4.82
N ASP A 101 11.46 -20.42 -5.08
CA ASP A 101 10.61 -21.12 -6.07
C ASP A 101 9.14 -21.15 -5.61
N ALA A 102 8.93 -21.38 -4.30
CA ALA A 102 7.59 -21.35 -3.71
C ALA A 102 6.96 -19.95 -3.82
N LEU A 103 7.70 -18.91 -3.43
CA LEU A 103 7.23 -17.53 -3.49
C LEU A 103 7.01 -17.06 -4.94
N GLU A 104 7.89 -17.41 -5.88
CA GLU A 104 7.74 -17.04 -7.29
C GLU A 104 6.45 -17.58 -7.90
N LYS A 105 6.09 -18.81 -7.56
CA LYS A 105 4.82 -19.42 -8.00
C LYS A 105 3.61 -18.65 -7.45
N GLU A 106 3.63 -18.30 -6.17
CA GLU A 106 2.55 -17.53 -5.53
C GLU A 106 2.43 -16.12 -6.12
N LEU A 107 3.55 -15.42 -6.28
CA LEU A 107 3.61 -14.09 -6.88
C LEU A 107 3.09 -14.10 -8.32
N SER A 108 3.39 -15.15 -9.09
CA SER A 108 2.91 -15.29 -10.47
C SER A 108 1.39 -15.45 -10.52
N LEU A 109 0.82 -16.28 -9.63
CA LEU A 109 -0.64 -16.45 -9.52
C LEU A 109 -1.33 -15.16 -9.11
N ASN A 110 -0.77 -14.46 -8.12
CA ASN A 110 -1.28 -13.15 -7.68
C ASN A 110 -1.21 -12.10 -8.80
N ALA A 111 -0.11 -12.05 -9.55
CA ALA A 111 0.06 -11.14 -10.68
C ALA A 111 -1.00 -11.39 -11.78
N LEU A 112 -1.28 -12.64 -12.09
CA LEU A 112 -2.34 -13.00 -13.03
C LEU A 112 -3.71 -12.54 -12.55
N TRP A 113 -4.02 -12.73 -11.27
CA TRP A 113 -5.27 -12.29 -10.67
C TRP A 113 -5.42 -10.76 -10.69
N ILE A 114 -4.37 -10.01 -10.30
CA ILE A 114 -4.33 -8.55 -10.32
C ILE A 114 -4.60 -8.01 -11.72
N LYS A 115 -3.91 -8.56 -12.73
CA LYS A 115 -4.06 -8.15 -14.13
C LYS A 115 -5.45 -8.50 -14.68
N LYS A 116 -5.93 -9.73 -14.42
CA LYS A 116 -7.23 -10.20 -14.91
C LYS A 116 -8.39 -9.36 -14.35
N ASN A 117 -8.33 -8.99 -13.06
CA ASN A 117 -9.39 -8.26 -12.38
C ASN A 117 -9.22 -6.74 -12.46
N ASN A 118 -8.11 -6.26 -13.06
CA ASN A 118 -7.74 -4.85 -13.15
C ASN A 118 -7.83 -4.14 -11.80
N VAL A 119 -7.26 -4.74 -10.77
CA VAL A 119 -7.22 -4.21 -9.40
C VAL A 119 -5.82 -3.71 -9.05
N SER A 120 -5.78 -2.79 -8.10
CA SER A 120 -4.53 -2.34 -7.46
C SER A 120 -4.64 -2.57 -5.98
N THR A 121 -3.54 -2.94 -5.35
CA THR A 121 -3.48 -3.10 -3.90
C THR A 121 -2.54 -2.08 -3.29
N THR A 122 -2.83 -1.68 -2.06
CA THR A 122 -2.03 -0.73 -1.30
C THR A 122 -1.98 -1.21 0.15
N PHE A 123 -0.80 -1.23 0.72
CA PHE A 123 -0.58 -1.48 2.14
C PHE A 123 0.13 -0.29 2.76
N SER A 124 -0.48 0.29 3.78
CA SER A 124 0.06 1.41 4.53
C SER A 124 0.46 0.92 5.92
N ALA A 125 1.77 0.70 6.10
CA ALA A 125 2.30 0.28 7.40
C ALA A 125 2.10 1.40 8.43
N THR A 126 1.56 1.05 9.59
CA THR A 126 1.37 1.95 10.74
C THR A 126 2.37 1.69 11.84
N GLU A 127 2.82 0.46 11.97
CA GLU A 127 3.78 0.03 13.00
C GLU A 127 4.68 -1.07 12.45
N ALA A 128 5.96 -1.03 12.81
CA ALA A 128 6.91 -2.10 12.55
C ALA A 128 7.73 -2.33 13.81
N THR A 129 7.80 -3.56 14.29
CA THR A 129 8.54 -3.94 15.48
C THR A 129 9.43 -5.13 15.15
N ALA A 130 10.76 -4.94 15.27
CA ALA A 130 11.75 -5.98 15.00
C ALA A 130 12.18 -6.70 16.27
N ASP A 131 12.26 -8.02 16.15
CA ASP A 131 12.98 -8.89 17.06
C ASP A 131 14.31 -9.29 16.41
N THR A 132 15.41 -8.87 17.02
CA THR A 132 16.77 -9.14 16.51
C THR A 132 17.28 -10.51 16.90
N SER A 133 16.61 -11.24 17.80
CA SER A 133 17.05 -12.57 18.24
C SER A 133 16.90 -13.61 17.11
N ASP A 134 15.84 -13.50 16.34
CA ASP A 134 15.53 -14.38 15.20
C ASP A 134 15.40 -13.64 13.86
N ASN A 135 15.73 -12.33 13.84
CA ASN A 135 15.61 -11.43 12.68
C ASN A 135 14.19 -11.39 12.10
N THR A 136 13.20 -11.35 12.96
CA THR A 136 11.80 -11.31 12.58
C THR A 136 11.20 -9.93 12.84
N VAL A 137 10.34 -9.46 11.94
CA VAL A 137 9.65 -8.18 12.07
C VAL A 137 8.15 -8.37 11.94
N SER A 138 7.41 -7.91 12.95
CA SER A 138 5.95 -7.77 12.86
C SER A 138 5.62 -6.40 12.30
N ILE A 139 4.81 -6.37 11.23
CA ILE A 139 4.33 -5.14 10.61
C ILE A 139 2.82 -5.14 10.66
N ARG A 140 2.25 -4.09 11.22
CA ARG A 140 0.81 -3.80 11.18
C ARG A 140 0.51 -2.69 10.19
N GLY A 141 -0.63 -2.77 9.54
CA GLY A 141 -1.04 -1.74 8.61
C GLY A 141 -2.41 -1.98 8.01
N VAL A 142 -2.84 -1.00 7.23
CA VAL A 142 -4.11 -1.04 6.51
C VAL A 142 -3.85 -1.52 5.08
N PHE A 143 -4.51 -2.60 4.71
CA PHE A 143 -4.50 -3.13 3.35
C PHE A 143 -5.77 -2.74 2.61
N GLU A 144 -5.63 -2.20 1.42
CA GLU A 144 -6.73 -1.78 0.56
C GLU A 144 -6.62 -2.42 -0.82
N VAL A 145 -7.77 -2.85 -1.34
CA VAL A 145 -7.91 -3.25 -2.75
C VAL A 145 -8.74 -2.20 -3.47
N LYS A 146 -8.22 -1.70 -4.58
CA LYS A 146 -8.88 -0.67 -5.40
C LYS A 146 -9.20 -1.20 -6.79
N ARG A 147 -10.41 -0.92 -7.26
CA ARG A 147 -10.83 -1.16 -8.64
C ARG A 147 -11.33 0.14 -9.24
N ASN A 148 -10.82 0.53 -10.41
CA ASN A 148 -11.16 1.80 -11.05
C ASN A 148 -11.06 3.00 -10.09
N ASN A 149 -10.00 3.05 -9.27
CA ASN A 149 -9.73 4.08 -8.27
C ASN A 149 -10.71 4.13 -7.06
N THR A 150 -11.62 3.16 -6.95
CA THR A 150 -12.53 3.03 -5.81
C THR A 150 -12.05 1.91 -4.91
N VAL A 151 -12.01 2.16 -3.59
CA VAL A 151 -11.70 1.13 -2.60
C VAL A 151 -12.86 0.14 -2.56
N VAL A 152 -12.58 -1.12 -2.86
CA VAL A 152 -13.56 -2.21 -2.86
C VAL A 152 -13.40 -3.11 -1.63
N GLU A 153 -12.23 -3.08 -1.02
CA GLU A 153 -11.93 -3.82 0.20
C GLU A 153 -10.90 -3.07 1.02
N GLN A 154 -11.10 -3.03 2.33
CA GLN A 154 -10.13 -2.49 3.28
C GLN A 154 -10.12 -3.34 4.53
N LYS A 155 -8.94 -3.73 5.00
CA LYS A 155 -8.77 -4.50 6.24
C LYS A 155 -7.42 -4.22 6.91
N ASP A 156 -7.42 -4.34 8.22
CA ASP A 156 -6.17 -4.33 8.98
C ASP A 156 -5.47 -5.68 8.80
N ARG A 157 -4.17 -5.63 8.52
CA ARG A 157 -3.33 -6.82 8.39
C ARG A 157 -2.10 -6.69 9.27
N GLU A 158 -1.69 -7.83 9.79
CA GLU A 158 -0.44 -7.97 10.49
C GLU A 158 0.40 -9.03 9.76
N LEU A 159 1.61 -8.63 9.36
CA LEU A 159 2.56 -9.50 8.65
C LEU A 159 3.75 -9.79 9.55
N LEU A 160 4.14 -11.04 9.62
CA LEU A 160 5.39 -11.47 10.22
C LEU A 160 6.39 -11.79 9.10
N ILE A 161 7.46 -11.00 9.03
CA ILE A 161 8.50 -11.14 8.02
C ILE A 161 9.77 -11.60 8.68
N SER A 162 10.29 -12.75 8.26
CA SER A 162 11.53 -13.32 8.78
C SER A 162 12.66 -13.16 7.78
N PHE A 163 13.82 -12.73 8.27
CA PHE A 163 15.01 -12.53 7.47
C PHE A 163 16.13 -13.46 7.92
N LYS A 164 17.01 -13.82 6.99
CA LYS A 164 18.23 -14.56 7.24
C LYS A 164 19.43 -13.67 6.94
N ASN A 165 20.40 -13.71 7.82
CA ASN A 165 21.70 -13.11 7.56
C ASN A 165 22.59 -14.12 6.83
N ASN A 166 23.00 -13.79 5.63
CA ASN A 166 23.94 -14.57 4.86
C ASN A 166 25.22 -13.73 4.64
N TYR A 167 26.14 -13.82 5.59
CA TYR A 167 27.42 -13.09 5.58
C TYR A 167 27.26 -11.58 5.36
N GLY A 168 26.35 -10.95 6.09
CA GLY A 168 26.07 -9.52 5.96
C GLY A 168 25.05 -9.17 4.86
N THR A 169 24.60 -10.15 4.08
CA THR A 169 23.54 -9.96 3.10
C THR A 169 22.20 -10.37 3.69
N LEU A 170 21.24 -9.45 3.68
CA LEU A 170 19.88 -9.74 4.12
C LEU A 170 19.15 -10.56 3.06
N GLN A 171 18.58 -11.67 3.48
CA GLN A 171 17.72 -12.51 2.63
C GLN A 171 16.37 -12.72 3.30
N LEU A 172 15.30 -12.55 2.52
CA LEU A 172 13.94 -12.86 2.95
C LEU A 172 13.75 -14.36 3.07
N LEU A 173 13.40 -14.83 4.25
CA LEU A 173 13.22 -16.25 4.57
C LEU A 173 11.76 -16.68 4.50
N SER A 174 10.84 -15.85 5.00
CA SER A 174 9.40 -16.13 4.95
C SER A 174 8.57 -14.86 5.17
N ILE A 175 7.34 -14.88 4.68
CA ILE A 175 6.31 -13.89 4.98
C ILE A 175 5.07 -14.66 5.41
N LYS A 176 4.52 -14.33 6.58
CA LYS A 176 3.32 -14.94 7.13
C LYS A 176 2.32 -13.86 7.51
N GLU A 177 1.05 -14.07 7.22
CA GLU A 177 -0.02 -13.22 7.70
C GLU A 177 -0.53 -13.73 9.05
N VAL A 178 -0.52 -12.86 10.06
CA VAL A 178 -1.05 -13.18 11.39
C VAL A 178 -2.56 -12.96 11.37
N GLN A 179 -3.34 -14.04 11.41
CA GLN A 179 -4.79 -13.93 11.52
C GLN A 179 -5.17 -13.71 12.99
N LYS A 180 -5.58 -12.49 13.35
CA LYS A 180 -6.30 -12.31 14.61
C LYS A 180 -7.67 -12.99 14.52
N ARG A 181 -7.87 -14.09 15.24
CA ARG A 181 -9.22 -14.57 15.52
C ARG A 181 -9.97 -13.43 16.23
N VAL A 182 -10.95 -12.85 15.56
CA VAL A 182 -11.93 -12.00 16.23
C VAL A 182 -12.76 -12.93 17.10
N THR A 183 -12.35 -13.12 18.33
CA THR A 183 -13.18 -13.75 19.34
C THR A 183 -14.30 -12.75 19.60
N LYS A 184 -15.52 -13.12 19.18
CA LYS A 184 -16.74 -12.41 19.50
C LYS A 184 -16.75 -12.17 21.01
N ALA A 185 -16.83 -10.94 21.41
CA ALA A 185 -16.76 -10.52 22.81
C ALA A 185 -17.83 -11.25 23.64
N GLU A 186 -17.39 -12.11 24.53
CA GLU A 186 -18.12 -12.60 25.69
C GLU A 186 -17.51 -11.92 26.92
N PRO A 187 -18.29 -11.49 27.90
CA PRO A 187 -17.79 -10.56 28.94
C PRO A 187 -16.85 -11.26 29.90
N ALA A 188 -15.73 -10.60 30.13
CA ALA A 188 -14.79 -10.71 31.24
C ALA A 188 -14.65 -12.05 31.98
N ASN A 189 -13.60 -12.80 31.65
CA ASN A 189 -12.72 -13.37 32.66
C ASN A 189 -11.33 -13.57 32.06
N GLN A 190 -10.34 -13.24 32.87
CA GLN A 190 -8.91 -13.31 32.52
C GLN A 190 -8.51 -14.73 32.23
N GLU A 191 -7.95 -14.96 31.04
CA GLU A 191 -6.99 -16.04 30.84
C GLU A 191 -6.18 -15.79 29.56
N GLU A 192 -4.93 -16.04 29.67
CA GLU A 192 -3.81 -15.89 28.75
C GLU A 192 -4.14 -16.40 27.33
N SER A 193 -4.07 -15.52 26.32
CA SER A 193 -4.29 -15.92 24.93
C SER A 193 -2.99 -16.45 24.31
N GLU A 194 -2.87 -17.75 24.21
CA GLU A 194 -1.88 -18.40 23.34
C GLU A 194 -2.02 -17.92 21.90
N VAL A 195 -0.98 -17.27 21.41
CA VAL A 195 -0.87 -16.89 19.99
C VAL A 195 -0.50 -18.14 19.19
N LYS A 196 -1.48 -18.74 18.56
CA LYS A 196 -1.24 -19.82 17.60
C LYS A 196 -0.89 -19.21 16.24
N THR A 197 0.38 -19.24 15.90
CA THR A 197 0.88 -18.96 14.56
C THR A 197 0.51 -20.13 13.65
N GLU A 198 -0.43 -19.92 12.75
CA GLU A 198 -0.74 -20.88 11.70
C GLU A 198 -0.04 -20.41 10.42
N ASP A 199 0.74 -21.29 9.81
CA ASP A 199 1.42 -21.05 8.55
C ASP A 199 0.36 -20.94 7.43
N VAL A 200 -0.08 -19.73 7.14
CA VAL A 200 -1.02 -19.48 6.05
C VAL A 200 -0.23 -19.02 4.84
N GLU A 201 -0.12 -19.89 3.85
CA GLU A 201 0.41 -19.56 2.53
C GLU A 201 -0.43 -18.42 1.91
N ILE A 202 0.25 -17.51 1.22
CA ILE A 202 -0.34 -16.33 0.55
C ILE A 202 -1.45 -16.73 -0.44
N SER A 203 -1.49 -18.01 -0.86
CA SER A 203 -2.49 -18.59 -1.78
C SER A 203 -3.94 -18.49 -1.29
N LYS A 204 -4.19 -18.37 0.03
CA LYS A 204 -5.57 -18.28 0.55
C LYS A 204 -6.26 -16.94 0.30
N THR A 205 -5.51 -15.89 0.04
CA THR A 205 -6.09 -14.57 -0.28
C THR A 205 -6.90 -14.59 -1.60
N THR A 206 -6.60 -15.56 -2.48
CA THR A 206 -7.27 -15.69 -3.79
C THR A 206 -8.58 -16.48 -3.70
N SER A 207 -8.78 -17.33 -2.69
CA SER A 207 -9.96 -18.21 -2.58
C SER A 207 -11.18 -17.55 -1.93
N GLU A 208 -10.99 -16.58 -1.05
CA GLU A 208 -12.11 -15.90 -0.37
C GLU A 208 -12.87 -14.92 -1.27
N PHE A 209 -12.26 -14.45 -2.38
CA PHE A 209 -12.92 -13.51 -3.30
C PHE A 209 -13.86 -14.18 -4.33
N LYS A 210 -14.05 -15.53 -4.28
CA LYS A 210 -14.84 -16.28 -5.26
C LYS A 210 -16.33 -16.38 -4.94
N GLY A 211 -16.81 -15.83 -3.83
CA GLY A 211 -18.16 -15.99 -3.29
C GLY A 211 -19.01 -14.73 -3.20
N GLY A 212 -18.95 -13.84 -4.18
CA GLY A 212 -19.84 -12.68 -4.23
C GLY A 212 -20.32 -12.45 -5.65
N ASN A 213 -21.42 -13.07 -5.97
CA ASN A 213 -22.22 -12.76 -7.17
C ASN A 213 -23.29 -11.76 -6.79
#